data_53b1362d4af6b06952c3175790942958
#
_entry.id   53b1362d4af6b06952c3175790942958
#
_cell.length_a   1.000
_cell.length_b   1.000
_cell.length_c   1.000
_cell.angle_alpha   90.00
_cell.angle_beta   90.00
_cell.angle_gamma   90.00
#
_symmetry.space_group_name_H-M   'P 1'
#
loop_
_entity.id
_entity.type
_entity.pdbx_description
1 polymer ?
#
loop_
_entity_poly.entity_id
_entity_poly.type
_entity_poly.pdbx_seq_one_letter_code
_entity_poly.pdbx_strand_id
1 'polypeptide(L)'
;MGLLQKAVETYDANAKLIGVYQAGRDPLAPIGHSLTNADVEITLNAQGEFLSARKVEKTEPKILFPVTEDSSGRTSGLAPHPLCDQLKYIACTNEKAHTLYLQTLRAWMESPHSHPFLLAVFSYAEDGSILNDLAGAGLLEDAEHYDEKWMICWRVHGFADEEPACWKNRKLFASFADYYCE
;
A
#
# COMPACT_ATOMS: atom_id res chain seq x y z
N MET A 1 23.70 8.01 27.64
CA MET A 1 22.81 7.28 26.73
C MET A 1 22.10 8.28 25.83
N GLY A 2 22.32 8.20 24.52
CA GLY A 2 21.78 9.18 23.57
C GLY A 2 20.28 8.96 23.28
N LEU A 3 19.58 10.01 22.76
CA LEU A 3 18.16 9.96 22.41
C LEU A 3 17.86 8.83 21.41
N LEU A 4 18.71 8.68 20.40
CA LEU A 4 18.58 7.62 19.36
C LEU A 4 18.66 6.22 19.98
N GLN A 5 19.59 5.99 20.90
CA GLN A 5 19.72 4.68 21.57
C GLN A 5 18.48 4.34 22.37
N LYS A 6 17.91 5.31 23.12
CA LYS A 6 16.64 5.10 23.84
C LYS A 6 15.46 4.84 22.91
N ALA A 7 15.42 5.50 21.73
CA ALA A 7 14.37 5.27 20.74
C ALA A 7 14.42 3.84 20.19
N VAL A 8 15.63 3.36 19.86
CA VAL A 8 15.83 1.98 19.38
C VAL A 8 15.43 0.96 20.47
N GLU A 9 15.93 1.12 21.71
CA GLU A 9 15.58 0.26 22.84
C GLU A 9 14.06 0.21 23.10
N THR A 10 13.39 1.37 22.98
CA THR A 10 11.93 1.45 23.14
C THR A 10 11.19 0.73 22.00
N TYR A 11 11.67 0.88 20.76
CA TYR A 11 11.11 0.19 19.60
C TYR A 11 11.25 -1.32 19.75
N ASP A 12 12.45 -1.81 20.08
CA ASP A 12 12.75 -3.23 20.27
C ASP A 12 11.94 -3.85 21.42
N ALA A 13 11.78 -3.11 22.53
CA ALA A 13 10.96 -3.55 23.66
C ALA A 13 9.47 -3.72 23.28
N ASN A 14 9.01 -3.05 22.23
CA ASN A 14 7.64 -3.11 21.72
C ASN A 14 7.51 -3.89 20.41
N ALA A 15 8.53 -4.64 19.99
CA ALA A 15 8.57 -5.36 18.72
C ALA A 15 7.34 -6.25 18.45
N LYS A 16 6.75 -6.85 19.49
CA LYS A 16 5.52 -7.65 19.40
C LYS A 16 4.27 -6.84 19.03
N LEU A 17 4.32 -5.51 19.19
CA LEU A 17 3.21 -4.59 18.86
C LEU A 17 3.34 -4.03 17.44
N ILE A 18 4.45 -4.25 16.76
CA ILE A 18 4.69 -3.78 15.39
C ILE A 18 3.65 -4.39 14.46
N GLY A 19 2.95 -3.55 13.72
CA GLY A 19 1.89 -3.96 12.79
C GLY A 19 0.62 -4.51 13.44
N VAL A 20 0.49 -4.43 14.78
CA VAL A 20 -0.68 -4.96 15.50
C VAL A 20 -1.71 -3.85 15.68
N TYR A 21 -2.89 -4.04 15.09
CA TYR A 21 -4.03 -3.15 15.24
C TYR A 21 -4.76 -3.41 16.56
N GLN A 22 -4.94 -2.37 17.35
CA GLN A 22 -5.68 -2.41 18.63
C GLN A 22 -6.78 -1.34 18.63
N ALA A 23 -7.88 -1.59 19.33
CA ALA A 23 -8.96 -0.63 19.44
C ALA A 23 -8.46 0.72 20.01
N GLY A 24 -8.75 1.81 19.31
CA GLY A 24 -8.46 3.17 19.75
C GLY A 24 -6.99 3.58 19.70
N ARG A 25 -6.11 2.81 19.04
CA ARG A 25 -4.70 3.16 18.87
C ARG A 25 -4.21 2.84 17.46
N ASP A 26 -3.41 3.76 16.89
CA ASP A 26 -2.66 3.47 15.68
C ASP A 26 -1.61 2.39 15.97
N PRO A 27 -1.36 1.44 15.05
CA PRO A 27 -0.32 0.42 15.22
C PRO A 27 1.08 1.05 15.20
N LEU A 28 2.04 0.39 15.86
CA LEU A 28 3.44 0.75 15.71
C LEU A 28 3.90 0.35 14.29
N ALA A 29 4.44 1.33 13.55
CA ALA A 29 4.86 1.10 12.17
C ALA A 29 6.12 0.22 12.09
N PRO A 30 6.16 -0.79 11.20
CA PRO A 30 7.38 -1.50 10.85
C PRO A 30 8.42 -0.57 10.20
N ILE A 31 9.67 -1.01 10.13
CA ILE A 31 10.73 -0.31 9.38
C ILE A 31 10.26 -0.11 7.93
N GLY A 32 10.52 1.06 7.35
CA GLY A 32 10.13 1.38 5.99
C GLY A 32 8.62 1.60 5.79
N HIS A 33 7.82 1.73 6.86
CA HIS A 33 6.38 1.94 6.76
C HIS A 33 5.93 3.23 7.43
N SER A 34 4.80 3.75 6.99
CA SER A 34 4.12 4.90 7.55
C SER A 34 2.63 4.63 7.71
N LEU A 35 1.91 5.59 8.30
CA LEU A 35 0.47 5.52 8.54
C LEU A 35 -0.25 6.61 7.76
N THR A 36 -1.36 6.26 7.12
CA THR A 36 -2.24 7.22 6.44
C THR A 36 -3.70 6.76 6.50
N ASN A 37 -4.64 7.68 6.26
CA ASN A 37 -6.00 7.29 5.96
C ASN A 37 -6.07 6.80 4.52
N ALA A 38 -6.78 5.69 4.29
CA ALA A 38 -7.15 5.27 2.94
C ALA A 38 -8.49 5.91 2.56
N ASP A 39 -8.71 6.10 1.26
CA ASP A 39 -9.98 6.58 0.71
C ASP A 39 -10.76 5.45 0.05
N VAL A 40 -10.07 4.53 -0.61
CA VAL A 40 -10.66 3.40 -1.31
C VAL A 40 -9.88 2.12 -1.04
N GLU A 41 -10.61 1.07 -0.67
CA GLU A 41 -10.11 -0.31 -0.61
C GLU A 41 -10.52 -1.05 -1.87
N ILE A 42 -9.55 -1.61 -2.58
CA ILE A 42 -9.75 -2.49 -3.73
C ILE A 42 -9.43 -3.92 -3.33
N THR A 43 -10.34 -4.83 -3.66
CA THR A 43 -10.19 -6.26 -3.42
C THR A 43 -9.89 -6.98 -4.72
N LEU A 44 -8.80 -7.75 -4.73
CA LEU A 44 -8.34 -8.56 -5.85
C LEU A 44 -8.30 -10.05 -5.46
N ASN A 45 -8.33 -10.93 -6.45
CA ASN A 45 -7.93 -12.32 -6.25
C ASN A 45 -6.40 -12.50 -6.43
N ALA A 46 -5.90 -13.72 -6.23
CA ALA A 46 -4.48 -14.05 -6.36
C ALA A 46 -3.92 -13.86 -7.79
N GLN A 47 -4.76 -13.81 -8.80
CA GLN A 47 -4.40 -13.57 -10.20
C GLN A 47 -4.39 -12.07 -10.56
N GLY A 48 -4.77 -11.20 -9.62
CA GLY A 48 -4.89 -9.75 -9.86
C GLY A 48 -6.20 -9.34 -10.54
N GLU A 49 -7.21 -10.21 -10.54
CA GLU A 49 -8.53 -9.86 -11.08
C GLU A 49 -9.32 -9.07 -10.04
N PHE A 50 -10.01 -8.03 -10.49
CA PHE A 50 -10.88 -7.20 -9.64
C PHE A 50 -12.07 -8.00 -9.10
N LEU A 51 -12.29 -7.93 -7.81
CA LEU A 51 -13.45 -8.54 -7.15
C LEU A 51 -14.45 -7.49 -6.66
N SER A 52 -13.98 -6.44 -6.01
CA SER A 52 -14.82 -5.37 -5.50
C SER A 52 -13.98 -4.14 -5.10
N ALA A 53 -14.66 -3.01 -4.92
CA ALA A 53 -14.09 -1.83 -4.30
C ALA A 53 -15.10 -1.21 -3.34
N ARG A 54 -14.61 -0.51 -2.31
CA ARG A 54 -15.44 0.25 -1.38
C ARG A 54 -14.74 1.53 -0.93
N LYS A 55 -15.52 2.54 -0.56
CA LYS A 55 -14.98 3.68 0.18
C LYS A 55 -14.61 3.26 1.60
N VAL A 56 -13.50 3.81 2.09
CA VAL A 56 -13.05 3.66 3.47
C VAL A 56 -13.58 4.85 4.27
N GLU A 57 -14.27 4.58 5.37
CA GLU A 57 -14.81 5.63 6.23
C GLU A 57 -13.68 6.31 7.01
N LYS A 58 -13.78 7.64 7.20
CA LYS A 58 -12.78 8.43 7.93
C LYS A 58 -12.59 8.00 9.39
N THR A 59 -13.55 7.26 9.93
CA THR A 59 -13.53 6.68 11.28
C THR A 59 -12.82 5.34 11.35
N GLU A 60 -12.51 4.72 10.20
CA GLU A 60 -11.73 3.49 10.16
C GLU A 60 -10.27 3.75 10.55
N PRO A 61 -9.58 2.75 11.11
CA PRO A 61 -8.17 2.87 11.46
C PRO A 61 -7.30 3.21 10.24
N LYS A 62 -6.25 4.00 10.46
CA LYS A 62 -5.25 4.26 9.45
C LYS A 62 -4.62 2.97 8.94
N ILE A 63 -4.23 2.97 7.68
CA ILE A 63 -3.49 1.86 7.08
C ILE A 63 -1.98 2.03 7.27
N LEU A 64 -1.29 0.92 7.50
CA LEU A 64 0.16 0.81 7.35
C LEU A 64 0.49 0.59 5.88
N PHE A 65 1.45 1.33 5.36
CA PHE A 65 1.89 1.20 3.97
C PHE A 65 3.39 1.46 3.83
N PRO A 66 4.05 0.80 2.85
CA PRO A 66 5.48 0.95 2.64
C PRO A 66 5.81 2.33 2.05
N VAL A 67 6.92 2.91 2.52
CA VAL A 67 7.45 4.20 2.05
C VAL A 67 8.96 4.10 1.84
N THR A 68 9.48 4.86 0.88
CA THR A 68 10.92 5.09 0.71
C THR A 68 11.29 6.48 1.21
N GLU A 69 12.58 6.79 1.29
CA GLU A 69 13.05 8.15 1.63
C GLU A 69 12.47 9.19 0.67
N ASP A 70 12.48 8.91 -0.64
CA ASP A 70 11.96 9.81 -1.66
C ASP A 70 10.45 10.00 -1.57
N SER A 71 9.70 8.94 -1.23
CA SER A 71 8.24 8.97 -1.22
C SER A 71 7.65 9.47 0.10
N SER A 72 8.33 9.30 1.24
CA SER A 72 7.78 9.64 2.57
C SER A 72 7.62 11.14 2.80
N GLY A 73 8.49 11.96 2.22
CA GLY A 73 8.50 13.41 2.39
C GLY A 73 8.10 14.18 1.13
N ARG A 74 7.50 13.53 0.13
CA ARG A 74 7.22 14.14 -1.16
C ARG A 74 6.30 15.36 -1.05
N THR A 75 6.81 16.53 -1.43
CA THR A 75 6.05 17.78 -1.53
C THR A 75 5.96 18.27 -2.97
N SER A 76 6.90 17.86 -3.81
CA SER A 76 6.97 18.20 -5.24
C SER A 76 7.58 17.04 -6.03
N GLY A 77 7.29 16.98 -7.33
CA GLY A 77 7.76 15.92 -8.21
C GLY A 77 6.92 14.63 -8.11
N LEU A 78 7.43 13.59 -8.73
CA LEU A 78 6.82 12.25 -8.76
C LEU A 78 7.71 11.27 -8.01
N ALA A 79 7.24 10.77 -6.88
CA ALA A 79 7.90 9.75 -6.07
C ALA A 79 6.85 8.79 -5.52
N PRO A 80 6.46 7.72 -6.27
CA PRO A 80 5.41 6.80 -5.85
C PRO A 80 5.81 6.01 -4.60
N HIS A 81 4.83 5.69 -3.78
CA HIS A 81 4.97 4.67 -2.74
C HIS A 81 4.99 3.28 -3.36
N PRO A 82 5.71 2.32 -2.77
CA PRO A 82 5.93 1.01 -3.39
C PRO A 82 4.70 0.12 -3.60
N LEU A 83 3.58 0.36 -2.90
CA LEU A 83 2.40 -0.52 -2.95
C LEU A 83 1.08 0.27 -2.93
N CYS A 84 0.72 0.84 -1.78
CA CYS A 84 -0.47 1.69 -1.64
C CYS A 84 -0.09 3.13 -2.00
N ASP A 85 -0.85 3.75 -2.88
CA ASP A 85 -0.57 5.14 -3.29
C ASP A 85 -1.84 5.87 -3.75
N GLN A 86 -1.68 7.12 -4.09
CA GLN A 86 -2.74 7.94 -4.64
C GLN A 86 -3.16 7.43 -6.03
N LEU A 87 -4.44 7.60 -6.33
CA LEU A 87 -5.03 7.15 -7.61
C LEU A 87 -4.28 7.68 -8.83
N LYS A 88 -3.71 8.90 -8.77
CA LYS A 88 -2.88 9.47 -9.86
C LYS A 88 -1.67 8.63 -10.27
N TYR A 89 -1.15 7.79 -9.34
CA TYR A 89 -0.03 6.89 -9.63
C TYR A 89 -0.50 5.54 -10.15
N ILE A 90 -1.68 5.10 -9.71
CA ILE A 90 -2.21 3.77 -10.04
C ILE A 90 -3.02 3.81 -11.34
N ALA A 91 -3.78 4.89 -11.57
CA ALA A 91 -4.50 5.09 -12.83
C ALA A 91 -3.54 5.50 -13.96
N CYS A 92 -3.75 4.93 -15.14
CA CYS A 92 -2.88 5.16 -16.31
C CYS A 92 -3.07 6.53 -17.00
N THR A 93 -3.89 7.42 -16.45
CA THR A 93 -4.17 8.76 -17.00
C THR A 93 -2.96 9.70 -16.94
N ASN A 94 -2.08 9.53 -15.98
CA ASN A 94 -0.78 10.20 -15.92
C ASN A 94 0.31 9.17 -16.22
N GLU A 95 0.65 9.00 -17.49
CA GLU A 95 1.59 7.99 -17.97
C GLU A 95 2.92 7.99 -17.20
N LYS A 96 3.48 9.18 -16.94
CA LYS A 96 4.76 9.29 -16.22
C LYS A 96 4.66 8.82 -14.77
N ALA A 97 3.61 9.23 -14.05
CA ALA A 97 3.40 8.82 -12.67
C ALA A 97 3.13 7.31 -12.58
N HIS A 98 2.30 6.79 -13.47
CA HIS A 98 1.95 5.38 -13.55
C HIS A 98 3.17 4.51 -13.88
N THR A 99 3.98 4.90 -14.87
CA THR A 99 5.22 4.19 -15.21
C THR A 99 6.17 4.10 -14.02
N LEU A 100 6.35 5.20 -13.28
CA LEU A 100 7.20 5.21 -12.09
C LEU A 100 6.64 4.30 -10.98
N TYR A 101 5.33 4.28 -10.79
CA TYR A 101 4.69 3.38 -9.83
C TYR A 101 4.92 1.91 -10.18
N LEU A 102 4.67 1.52 -11.43
CA LEU A 102 4.93 0.17 -11.91
C LEU A 102 6.41 -0.23 -11.78
N GLN A 103 7.35 0.68 -12.08
CA GLN A 103 8.78 0.43 -11.91
C GLN A 103 9.15 0.20 -10.45
N THR A 104 8.61 1.01 -9.53
CA THR A 104 8.87 0.89 -8.09
C THR A 104 8.32 -0.43 -7.53
N LEU A 105 7.09 -0.78 -7.91
CA LEU A 105 6.45 -2.03 -7.50
C LEU A 105 7.16 -3.25 -8.08
N ARG A 106 7.57 -3.18 -9.36
CA ARG A 106 8.32 -4.24 -10.05
C ARG A 106 9.66 -4.51 -9.41
N ALA A 107 10.40 -3.46 -9.03
CA ALA A 107 11.71 -3.61 -8.40
C ALA A 107 11.62 -4.43 -7.10
N TRP A 108 10.61 -4.18 -6.27
CA TRP A 108 10.36 -5.00 -5.09
C TRP A 108 9.87 -6.42 -5.45
N MET A 109 8.94 -6.54 -6.39
CA MET A 109 8.38 -7.82 -6.84
C MET A 109 9.46 -8.77 -7.40
N GLU A 110 10.46 -8.25 -8.11
CA GLU A 110 11.55 -9.02 -8.72
C GLU A 110 12.74 -9.26 -7.79
N SER A 111 12.72 -8.69 -6.58
CA SER A 111 13.78 -8.87 -5.58
C SER A 111 13.73 -10.25 -4.92
N PRO A 112 14.82 -10.69 -4.24
CA PRO A 112 14.81 -11.91 -3.44
C PRO A 112 13.80 -11.89 -2.29
N HIS A 113 13.33 -10.70 -1.91
CA HIS A 113 12.37 -10.47 -0.81
C HIS A 113 10.93 -10.24 -1.30
N SER A 114 10.58 -10.76 -2.47
CA SER A 114 9.24 -10.62 -3.04
C SER A 114 8.15 -11.27 -2.17
N HIS A 115 6.93 -10.75 -2.29
CA HIS A 115 5.73 -11.32 -1.68
C HIS A 115 4.67 -11.61 -2.75
N PRO A 116 3.91 -12.72 -2.68
CA PRO A 116 2.94 -13.10 -3.72
C PRO A 116 1.89 -12.02 -4.05
N PHE A 117 1.51 -11.17 -3.08
CA PHE A 117 0.56 -10.09 -3.30
C PHE A 117 1.03 -9.05 -4.32
N LEU A 118 2.35 -8.87 -4.46
CA LEU A 118 2.92 -7.87 -5.36
C LEU A 118 2.59 -8.17 -6.81
N LEU A 119 2.63 -9.44 -7.20
CA LEU A 119 2.27 -9.86 -8.55
C LEU A 119 0.80 -9.57 -8.86
N ALA A 120 -0.10 -9.86 -7.92
CA ALA A 120 -1.53 -9.59 -8.10
C ALA A 120 -1.81 -8.09 -8.26
N VAL A 121 -1.22 -7.25 -7.39
CA VAL A 121 -1.37 -5.79 -7.48
C VAL A 121 -0.72 -5.24 -8.75
N PHE A 122 0.47 -5.73 -9.11
CA PHE A 122 1.18 -5.33 -10.32
C PHE A 122 0.36 -5.65 -11.58
N SER A 123 -0.13 -6.89 -11.72
CA SER A 123 -0.93 -7.31 -12.87
C SER A 123 -2.19 -6.45 -13.02
N TYR A 124 -2.87 -6.16 -11.93
CA TYR A 124 -4.06 -5.31 -11.95
C TYR A 124 -3.72 -3.85 -12.33
N ALA A 125 -2.67 -3.28 -11.73
CA ALA A 125 -2.27 -1.91 -12.03
C ALA A 125 -1.78 -1.75 -13.48
N GLU A 126 -1.05 -2.75 -14.02
CA GLU A 126 -0.57 -2.75 -15.41
C GLU A 126 -1.71 -2.84 -16.42
N ASP A 127 -2.80 -3.55 -16.10
CA ASP A 127 -4.01 -3.64 -16.94
C ASP A 127 -4.70 -2.27 -17.13
N GLY A 128 -4.60 -1.38 -16.15
CA GLY A 128 -5.10 0.00 -16.23
C GLY A 128 -6.61 0.15 -16.13
N SER A 129 -7.34 -0.88 -15.71
CA SER A 129 -8.82 -0.89 -15.64
C SER A 129 -9.41 -0.15 -14.44
N ILE A 130 -8.60 0.31 -13.49
CA ILE A 130 -9.02 0.81 -12.18
C ILE A 130 -10.16 1.84 -12.23
N LEU A 131 -10.14 2.82 -13.13
CA LEU A 131 -11.18 3.84 -13.21
C LEU A 131 -12.53 3.27 -13.66
N ASN A 132 -12.51 2.33 -14.61
CA ASN A 132 -13.70 1.63 -15.07
C ASN A 132 -14.27 0.73 -13.96
N ASP A 133 -13.42 0.05 -13.22
CA ASP A 133 -13.82 -0.81 -12.10
C ASP A 133 -14.42 0.00 -10.95
N LEU A 134 -13.83 1.16 -10.62
CA LEU A 134 -14.37 2.07 -9.61
C LEU A 134 -15.71 2.67 -10.04
N ALA A 135 -15.88 3.02 -11.32
CA ALA A 135 -17.15 3.48 -11.87
C ALA A 135 -18.19 2.33 -11.84
N GLY A 136 -17.81 1.13 -12.26
CA GLY A 136 -18.66 -0.07 -12.20
C GLY A 136 -19.08 -0.44 -10.77
N ALA A 137 -18.24 -0.18 -9.77
CA ALA A 137 -18.55 -0.33 -8.36
C ALA A 137 -19.41 0.82 -7.77
N GLY A 138 -19.75 1.83 -8.57
CA GLY A 138 -20.56 2.98 -8.14
C GLY A 138 -19.82 3.97 -7.25
N LEU A 139 -18.47 3.96 -7.26
CA LEU A 139 -17.64 4.88 -6.48
C LEU A 139 -17.31 6.16 -7.23
N LEU A 140 -17.36 6.12 -8.55
CA LEU A 140 -17.23 7.26 -9.46
C LEU A 140 -18.51 7.43 -10.27
N GLU A 141 -18.84 8.65 -10.64
CA GLU A 141 -19.93 8.92 -11.59
C GLU A 141 -19.55 8.43 -13.00
N ASP A 142 -18.27 8.65 -13.36
CA ASP A 142 -17.64 8.16 -14.59
C ASP A 142 -16.10 8.08 -14.41
N ALA A 143 -15.41 7.55 -15.43
CA ALA A 143 -13.97 7.39 -15.42
C ALA A 143 -13.18 8.70 -15.69
N GLU A 144 -13.87 9.81 -15.98
CA GLU A 144 -13.24 11.11 -16.28
C GLU A 144 -13.23 12.05 -15.07
N HIS A 145 -14.17 11.86 -14.12
CA HIS A 145 -14.34 12.72 -12.95
C HIS A 145 -14.03 11.97 -11.66
N TYR A 146 -12.78 12.07 -11.19
CA TYR A 146 -12.30 11.43 -9.98
C TYR A 146 -11.29 12.32 -9.23
N ASP A 147 -11.15 12.08 -7.94
CA ASP A 147 -10.11 12.71 -7.15
C ASP A 147 -8.80 11.90 -7.24
N GLU A 148 -7.85 12.43 -7.99
CA GLU A 148 -6.53 11.82 -8.18
C GLU A 148 -5.73 11.61 -6.88
N LYS A 149 -6.15 12.27 -5.78
CA LYS A 149 -5.50 12.19 -4.47
C LYS A 149 -6.05 11.06 -3.61
N TRP A 150 -7.10 10.37 -4.02
CA TRP A 150 -7.60 9.23 -3.26
C TRP A 150 -6.51 8.21 -3.00
N MET A 151 -6.28 7.93 -1.72
CA MET A 151 -5.33 6.91 -1.28
C MET A 151 -5.95 5.53 -1.44
N ILE A 152 -5.35 4.70 -2.26
CA ILE A 152 -5.80 3.34 -2.58
C ILE A 152 -5.07 2.35 -1.68
N CYS A 153 -5.81 1.43 -1.06
CA CYS A 153 -5.26 0.27 -0.38
C CYS A 153 -5.80 -1.04 -0.95
N TRP A 154 -5.06 -2.11 -0.74
CA TRP A 154 -5.28 -3.39 -1.38
C TRP A 154 -5.69 -4.48 -0.41
N ARG A 155 -6.65 -5.29 -0.82
CA ARG A 155 -6.98 -6.57 -0.20
C ARG A 155 -6.81 -7.66 -1.26
N VAL A 156 -6.01 -8.69 -0.98
CA VAL A 156 -5.73 -9.76 -1.95
C VAL A 156 -6.14 -11.10 -1.35
N HIS A 157 -7.11 -11.77 -1.98
CA HIS A 157 -7.60 -13.08 -1.58
C HIS A 157 -7.00 -14.20 -2.43
N GLY A 158 -7.10 -15.44 -1.92
CA GLY A 158 -6.71 -16.64 -2.65
C GLY A 158 -5.35 -17.20 -2.26
N PHE A 159 -4.69 -16.62 -1.26
CA PHE A 159 -3.47 -17.18 -0.67
C PHE A 159 -3.78 -17.81 0.68
N ALA A 160 -3.47 -19.12 0.84
CA ALA A 160 -3.68 -19.83 2.09
C ALA A 160 -2.79 -19.25 3.21
N ASP A 161 -3.36 -19.13 4.41
CA ASP A 161 -2.66 -18.67 5.62
C ASP A 161 -2.05 -17.25 5.53
N GLU A 162 -2.57 -16.41 4.62
CA GLU A 162 -2.19 -15.01 4.49
C GLU A 162 -3.32 -14.07 5.00
N GLU A 163 -2.93 -13.02 5.71
CA GLU A 163 -3.85 -11.90 5.98
C GLU A 163 -4.10 -11.14 4.67
N PRO A 164 -5.35 -11.11 4.16
CA PRO A 164 -5.62 -10.52 2.84
C PRO A 164 -5.47 -9.00 2.80
N ALA A 165 -5.66 -8.31 3.92
CA ALA A 165 -5.47 -6.86 4.00
C ALA A 165 -3.98 -6.52 4.01
N CYS A 166 -3.46 -5.90 2.94
CA CYS A 166 -2.04 -5.56 2.82
C CYS A 166 -1.54 -4.77 4.03
N TRP A 167 -2.37 -3.89 4.60
CA TRP A 167 -2.01 -3.05 5.75
C TRP A 167 -2.01 -3.78 7.10
N LYS A 168 -2.32 -5.07 7.15
CA LYS A 168 -2.26 -5.94 8.32
C LYS A 168 -1.34 -7.14 8.12
N ASN A 169 -0.88 -7.39 6.90
CA ASN A 169 -0.08 -8.57 6.56
C ASN A 169 1.37 -8.42 7.03
N ARG A 170 1.69 -9.08 8.14
CA ARG A 170 3.03 -9.01 8.76
C ARG A 170 4.12 -9.62 7.90
N LYS A 171 3.82 -10.63 7.07
CA LYS A 171 4.79 -11.21 6.15
C LYS A 171 5.13 -10.23 5.02
N LEU A 172 4.13 -9.50 4.54
CA LEU A 172 4.34 -8.44 3.56
C LEU A 172 5.18 -7.29 4.14
N PHE A 173 4.96 -6.91 5.41
CA PHE A 173 5.80 -5.92 6.09
C PHE A 173 7.25 -6.37 6.21
N ALA A 174 7.48 -7.63 6.60
CA ALA A 174 8.83 -8.20 6.68
C ALA A 174 9.50 -8.22 5.31
N SER A 175 8.79 -8.67 4.28
CA SER A 175 9.25 -8.66 2.89
C SER A 175 9.74 -7.27 2.45
N PHE A 176 8.96 -6.20 2.74
CA PHE A 176 9.38 -4.85 2.39
C PHE A 176 10.57 -4.36 3.23
N ALA A 177 10.58 -4.64 4.54
CA ALA A 177 11.68 -4.23 5.40
C ALA A 177 13.01 -4.87 4.95
N ASP A 178 12.99 -6.14 4.59
CA ASP A 178 14.16 -6.86 4.08
C ASP A 178 14.61 -6.29 2.72
N TYR A 179 13.68 -6.03 1.80
CA TYR A 179 13.96 -5.39 0.51
C TYR A 179 14.55 -3.98 0.65
N TYR A 180 14.02 -3.20 1.60
CA TYR A 180 14.41 -1.80 1.77
C TYR A 180 15.75 -1.63 2.51
N CYS A 181 16.16 -2.63 3.31
CA CYS A 181 17.42 -2.60 4.07
C CYS A 181 18.62 -3.20 3.32
N GLU A 182 18.44 -3.81 2.13
CA GLU A 182 19.54 -4.25 1.26
C GLU A 182 20.13 -3.07 0.45
#